data_8e4c91dbdedf35c58a2262c63d7ac4ef
#
_entry.id   8e4c91dbdedf35c58a2262c63d7ac4ef
#
_cell.length_a   1.000
_cell.length_b   1.000
_cell.length_c   1.000
_cell.angle_alpha   90.00
_cell.angle_beta   90.00
_cell.angle_gamma   90.00
#
_symmetry.space_group_name_H-M   'P 1'
#
loop_
_entity.id
_entity.type
_entity.pdbx_description
1 polymer ?
#
loop_
_entity_poly.entity_id
_entity_poly.type
_entity_poly.pdbx_seq_one_letter_code
_entity_poly.pdbx_strand_id
1 'polypeptide(L)'
;MESPKKRKGSQNLYQLNLIEMGIPINELFNITSVIEYLMVPLSVVFGIALLGVIFKNVIHQRLKKLAKRSNSEVDDVIISTIEPQIVFWFFLFGLTVGLKDLPITDQYVMYISKLLNILLIGSITLAVSKLVIGLFELWSKQQGGGFPSTTIFINIVRITIYTIGFLIILDTIDVSIAPMLTALGVGGLAVSLALKDTLTDVFAGLHILLSKKVEPGDFISLDSGEMGYIQNITWRNTKMLERSNNVIHIPNTKLSSAIVKNYDSGDPSFSVKIPVGVAYDSDLEHVSRVVMEVANELHSKMDETNKDAEPSFKFKAFGESSIDFSVYFRGNKYGDQNPIIHEFIQKIHKRFKQEKIEIPFPVRTILQPQEK
;
A
#
# COMPACT_ATOMS: atom_id res chain seq x y z
N MET A 1 8.95 37.17 -71.02
CA MET A 1 8.29 38.46 -70.82
C MET A 1 6.89 38.21 -70.30
N GLU A 2 6.69 38.15 -68.96
CA GLU A 2 5.36 37.99 -68.34
C GLU A 2 4.60 39.30 -68.42
N SER A 3 3.33 39.21 -68.84
CA SER A 3 2.47 40.34 -69.07
C SER A 3 2.16 41.13 -67.79
N PRO A 4 2.07 42.43 -67.82
CA PRO A 4 1.87 43.34 -66.70
C PRO A 4 0.52 43.12 -65.96
N LYS A 5 -0.43 42.36 -66.51
CA LYS A 5 -1.73 42.04 -65.90
C LYS A 5 -1.67 40.99 -64.78
N LYS A 6 -0.70 40.05 -64.76
CA LYS A 6 -0.55 39.07 -63.69
C LYS A 6 0.05 39.65 -62.40
N ARG A 7 0.91 40.70 -62.50
CA ARG A 7 1.46 41.38 -61.35
C ARG A 7 0.45 42.23 -60.57
N LYS A 8 -0.54 42.83 -61.24
CA LYS A 8 -1.60 43.60 -60.58
C LYS A 8 -2.60 42.71 -59.78
N GLY A 9 -2.89 41.48 -60.29
CA GLY A 9 -3.79 40.58 -59.64
C GLY A 9 -3.22 39.97 -58.32
N SER A 10 -1.93 39.67 -58.31
CA SER A 10 -1.26 39.19 -57.08
C SER A 10 -1.10 40.28 -56.00
N GLN A 11 -0.81 41.51 -56.39
CA GLN A 11 -0.74 42.63 -55.43
C GLN A 11 -2.10 42.97 -54.84
N ASN A 12 -3.21 42.87 -55.58
CA ASN A 12 -4.56 43.06 -55.05
C ASN A 12 -5.00 41.95 -54.08
N LEU A 13 -4.61 40.71 -54.34
CA LEU A 13 -4.88 39.58 -53.45
C LEU A 13 -4.10 39.72 -52.11
N TYR A 14 -2.86 40.14 -52.18
CA TYR A 14 -2.07 40.44 -50.97
C TYR A 14 -2.63 41.65 -50.18
N GLN A 15 -3.10 42.68 -50.87
CA GLN A 15 -3.73 43.84 -50.25
C GLN A 15 -5.11 43.51 -49.64
N LEU A 16 -5.92 42.67 -50.26
CA LEU A 16 -7.19 42.18 -49.71
C LEU A 16 -6.98 41.33 -48.46
N ASN A 17 -5.99 40.44 -48.46
CA ASN A 17 -5.64 39.61 -47.28
C ASN A 17 -5.11 40.46 -46.11
N LEU A 18 -4.40 41.54 -46.38
CA LEU A 18 -3.87 42.46 -45.35
C LEU A 18 -4.96 43.35 -44.76
N ILE A 19 -5.99 43.74 -45.53
CA ILE A 19 -7.18 44.46 -45.06
C ILE A 19 -8.04 43.55 -44.16
N GLU A 20 -8.18 42.29 -44.50
CA GLU A 20 -8.88 41.30 -43.65
C GLU A 20 -8.14 41.03 -42.32
N MET A 21 -6.82 41.22 -42.30
CA MET A 21 -6.01 41.13 -41.06
C MET A 21 -6.10 42.38 -40.19
N GLY A 22 -6.86 43.41 -40.59
CA GLY A 22 -7.09 44.62 -39.81
C GLY A 22 -5.86 45.57 -39.71
N ILE A 23 -4.86 45.37 -40.57
CA ILE A 23 -3.65 46.21 -40.59
C ILE A 23 -3.88 47.39 -41.52
N PRO A 24 -3.83 48.64 -41.07
CA PRO A 24 -4.01 49.80 -41.90
C PRO A 24 -2.83 49.95 -42.89
N ILE A 25 -3.13 49.75 -44.20
CA ILE A 25 -2.13 49.70 -45.29
C ILE A 25 -1.26 50.94 -45.34
N ASN A 26 -1.78 52.09 -44.97
CA ASN A 26 -1.06 53.39 -44.99
C ASN A 26 0.05 53.45 -43.93
N GLU A 27 -0.02 52.65 -42.89
CA GLU A 27 0.99 52.62 -41.81
C GLU A 27 2.07 51.56 -42.07
N LEU A 28 1.79 50.52 -42.89
CA LEU A 28 2.75 49.48 -43.27
C LEU A 28 3.92 50.00 -44.12
N PHE A 29 3.75 51.10 -44.79
CA PHE A 29 4.82 51.77 -45.61
C PHE A 29 5.68 52.72 -44.81
N ASN A 30 5.32 53.01 -43.54
CA ASN A 30 6.17 53.84 -42.69
C ASN A 30 6.96 52.89 -41.74
N ILE A 31 8.24 52.71 -42.10
CA ILE A 31 9.16 51.78 -41.35
C ILE A 31 9.19 52.14 -39.86
N THR A 32 8.99 53.40 -39.50
CA THR A 32 8.96 53.87 -38.12
C THR A 32 7.75 53.35 -37.34
N SER A 33 6.55 53.32 -37.91
CA SER A 33 5.35 52.83 -37.24
C SER A 33 5.37 51.29 -37.12
N VAL A 34 5.86 50.58 -38.11
CA VAL A 34 6.05 49.09 -38.01
C VAL A 34 7.04 48.72 -36.91
N ILE A 35 8.11 49.52 -36.75
CA ILE A 35 9.08 49.30 -35.65
C ILE A 35 8.42 49.58 -34.29
N GLU A 36 7.64 50.65 -34.13
CA GLU A 36 6.92 50.93 -32.89
C GLU A 36 5.91 49.84 -32.52
N TYR A 37 5.10 49.39 -33.47
CA TYR A 37 4.12 48.33 -33.23
C TYR A 37 4.73 46.97 -32.86
N LEU A 38 5.95 46.66 -33.33
CA LEU A 38 6.64 45.44 -33.01
C LEU A 38 7.57 45.54 -31.80
N MET A 39 8.16 46.72 -31.54
CA MET A 39 9.11 46.91 -30.46
C MET A 39 8.47 46.71 -29.07
N VAL A 40 7.24 47.19 -28.86
CA VAL A 40 6.56 47.07 -27.57
C VAL A 40 6.25 45.58 -27.24
N PRO A 41 5.56 44.81 -28.09
CA PRO A 41 5.33 43.40 -27.83
C PRO A 41 6.61 42.58 -27.65
N LEU A 42 7.62 42.83 -28.53
CA LEU A 42 8.90 42.13 -28.45
C LEU A 42 9.66 42.44 -27.15
N SER A 43 9.64 43.73 -26.71
CA SER A 43 10.26 44.10 -25.43
C SER A 43 9.59 43.44 -24.23
N VAL A 44 8.25 43.31 -24.26
CA VAL A 44 7.47 42.61 -23.23
C VAL A 44 7.83 41.12 -23.20
N VAL A 45 7.85 40.46 -24.37
CA VAL A 45 8.24 39.03 -24.48
C VAL A 45 9.66 38.80 -23.97
N PHE A 46 10.60 39.67 -24.43
CA PHE A 46 12.00 39.56 -24.01
C PHE A 46 12.18 39.86 -22.53
N GLY A 47 11.49 40.85 -21.98
CA GLY A 47 11.52 41.22 -20.57
C GLY A 47 11.00 40.09 -19.69
N ILE A 48 9.86 39.48 -20.07
CA ILE A 48 9.28 38.34 -19.33
C ILE A 48 10.16 37.09 -19.46
N ALA A 49 10.72 36.80 -20.63
CA ALA A 49 11.66 35.68 -20.80
C ALA A 49 12.94 35.88 -19.96
N LEU A 50 13.46 37.14 -19.90
CA LEU A 50 14.59 37.46 -19.03
C LEU A 50 14.26 37.28 -17.55
N LEU A 51 13.07 37.67 -17.11
CA LEU A 51 12.57 37.38 -15.77
C LEU A 51 12.52 35.88 -15.52
N GLY A 52 12.13 35.07 -16.50
CA GLY A 52 12.16 33.62 -16.44
C GLY A 52 13.56 33.06 -16.21
N VAL A 53 14.58 33.60 -16.88
CA VAL A 53 15.98 33.22 -16.68
C VAL A 53 16.47 33.58 -15.27
N ILE A 54 16.14 34.79 -14.81
CA ILE A 54 16.48 35.24 -13.45
C ILE A 54 15.81 34.33 -12.41
N PHE A 55 14.52 34.06 -12.59
CA PHE A 55 13.73 33.20 -11.70
C PHE A 55 14.29 31.78 -11.67
N LYS A 56 14.64 31.21 -12.84
CA LYS A 56 15.34 29.94 -12.95
C LYS A 56 16.61 29.94 -12.10
N ASN A 57 17.46 30.92 -12.25
CA ASN A 57 18.73 31.01 -11.53
C ASN A 57 18.53 31.16 -10.01
N VAL A 58 17.53 31.95 -9.58
CA VAL A 58 17.19 32.13 -8.16
C VAL A 58 16.66 30.82 -7.56
N ILE A 59 15.74 30.15 -8.27
CA ILE A 59 15.22 28.86 -7.85
C ILE A 59 16.32 27.79 -7.77
N HIS A 60 17.14 27.71 -8.83
CA HIS A 60 18.30 26.80 -8.86
C HIS A 60 19.20 26.98 -7.64
N GLN A 61 19.57 28.21 -7.34
CA GLN A 61 20.45 28.51 -6.20
C GLN A 61 19.79 28.20 -4.85
N ARG A 62 18.50 28.50 -4.67
CA ARG A 62 17.76 28.20 -3.43
C ARG A 62 17.54 26.70 -3.24
N LEU A 63 17.10 26.00 -4.29
CA LEU A 63 16.87 24.57 -4.25
C LEU A 63 18.19 23.82 -4.03
N LYS A 64 19.28 24.22 -4.70
CA LYS A 64 20.60 23.63 -4.50
C LYS A 64 21.15 23.84 -3.08
N LYS A 65 20.82 24.96 -2.45
CA LYS A 65 21.16 25.20 -1.02
C LYS A 65 20.32 24.32 -0.07
N LEU A 66 19.04 24.07 -0.40
CA LEU A 66 18.17 23.19 0.36
C LEU A 66 18.57 21.72 0.15
N ALA A 67 18.83 21.30 -1.09
CA ALA A 67 19.29 19.96 -1.43
C ALA A 67 20.61 19.59 -0.73
N LYS A 68 21.55 20.52 -0.63
CA LYS A 68 22.79 20.31 0.15
C LYS A 68 22.56 20.12 1.66
N ARG A 69 21.42 20.58 2.18
CA ARG A 69 21.04 20.38 3.61
C ARG A 69 20.24 19.10 3.85
N SER A 70 19.47 18.64 2.84
CA SER A 70 18.55 17.50 3.01
C SER A 70 19.15 16.16 2.63
N ASN A 71 20.26 16.11 1.87
CA ASN A 71 20.82 14.86 1.28
C ASN A 71 19.76 13.98 0.57
N SER A 72 18.69 14.60 0.04
CA SER A 72 17.55 13.91 -0.53
C SER A 72 17.63 13.91 -2.06
N GLU A 73 17.58 12.74 -2.68
CA GLU A 73 17.50 12.58 -4.14
C GLU A 73 16.20 13.14 -4.73
N VAL A 74 15.20 13.42 -3.90
CA VAL A 74 13.90 14.02 -4.28
C VAL A 74 14.12 15.44 -4.85
N ASP A 75 14.99 16.20 -4.24
CA ASP A 75 15.30 17.58 -4.68
C ASP A 75 15.89 17.59 -6.09
N ASP A 76 16.72 16.59 -6.41
CA ASP A 76 17.35 16.48 -7.74
C ASP A 76 16.32 16.16 -8.83
N VAL A 77 15.32 15.31 -8.54
CA VAL A 77 14.22 15.01 -9.48
C VAL A 77 13.37 16.26 -9.73
N ILE A 78 13.04 17.01 -8.69
CA ILE A 78 12.25 18.25 -8.83
C ILE A 78 13.02 19.29 -9.68
N ILE A 79 14.29 19.50 -9.35
CA ILE A 79 15.14 20.48 -10.06
C ILE A 79 15.29 20.09 -11.52
N SER A 80 15.67 18.85 -11.81
CA SER A 80 15.91 18.37 -13.18
C SER A 80 14.65 18.38 -14.05
N THR A 81 13.47 18.26 -13.45
CA THR A 81 12.19 18.27 -14.17
C THR A 81 11.67 19.68 -14.42
N ILE A 82 11.69 20.56 -13.43
CA ILE A 82 11.04 21.88 -13.49
C ILE A 82 11.97 22.94 -14.10
N GLU A 83 13.25 22.90 -13.77
CA GLU A 83 14.21 23.92 -14.18
C GLU A 83 14.25 24.17 -15.71
N PRO A 84 14.29 23.14 -16.58
CA PRO A 84 14.29 23.36 -18.03
C PRO A 84 13.01 24.01 -18.54
N GLN A 85 11.87 23.77 -17.85
CA GLN A 85 10.56 24.23 -18.29
C GLN A 85 10.27 25.68 -17.90
N ILE A 86 10.90 26.20 -16.84
CA ILE A 86 10.63 27.56 -16.33
C ILE A 86 10.78 28.63 -17.41
N VAL A 87 11.90 28.64 -18.11
CA VAL A 87 12.17 29.66 -19.15
C VAL A 87 11.15 29.53 -20.29
N PHE A 88 10.79 28.31 -20.67
CA PHE A 88 9.80 28.06 -21.70
C PHE A 88 8.39 28.53 -21.28
N TRP A 89 7.99 28.35 -20.04
CA TRP A 89 6.70 28.83 -19.53
C TRP A 89 6.65 30.35 -19.46
N PHE A 90 7.73 31.01 -19.01
CA PHE A 90 7.84 32.48 -19.03
C PHE A 90 7.84 33.04 -20.45
N PHE A 91 8.48 32.34 -21.39
CA PHE A 91 8.46 32.73 -22.79
C PHE A 91 7.06 32.63 -23.40
N LEU A 92 6.35 31.51 -23.19
CA LEU A 92 4.95 31.34 -23.62
C LEU A 92 4.02 32.38 -22.98
N PHE A 93 4.20 32.67 -21.72
CA PHE A 93 3.45 33.71 -21.01
C PHE A 93 3.75 35.11 -21.60
N GLY A 94 4.99 35.40 -21.85
CA GLY A 94 5.40 36.62 -22.50
C GLY A 94 4.76 36.81 -23.89
N LEU A 95 4.72 35.70 -24.68
CA LEU A 95 4.04 35.73 -25.98
C LEU A 95 2.55 36.01 -25.84
N THR A 96 1.87 35.38 -24.84
CA THR A 96 0.44 35.61 -24.60
C THR A 96 0.14 37.04 -24.19
N VAL A 97 1.02 37.68 -23.41
CA VAL A 97 0.87 39.09 -23.01
C VAL A 97 1.16 40.01 -24.19
N GLY A 98 2.27 39.78 -24.91
CA GLY A 98 2.69 40.60 -26.05
C GLY A 98 1.73 40.58 -27.24
N LEU A 99 0.99 39.45 -27.41
CA LEU A 99 -0.03 39.33 -28.46
C LEU A 99 -1.16 40.34 -28.33
N LYS A 100 -1.49 40.79 -27.12
CA LYS A 100 -2.58 41.77 -26.89
C LYS A 100 -2.31 43.16 -27.41
N ASP A 101 -1.03 43.51 -27.54
CA ASP A 101 -0.58 44.80 -27.97
C ASP A 101 -0.30 44.84 -29.50
N LEU A 102 -0.50 43.72 -30.21
CA LEU A 102 -0.35 43.68 -31.65
C LEU A 102 -1.59 44.19 -32.37
N PRO A 103 -1.47 45.01 -33.40
CA PRO A 103 -2.60 45.52 -34.20
C PRO A 103 -3.13 44.45 -35.17
N ILE A 104 -3.54 43.32 -34.65
CA ILE A 104 -4.11 42.20 -35.42
C ILE A 104 -5.55 41.97 -34.98
N THR A 105 -6.36 41.41 -35.89
CA THR A 105 -7.77 41.12 -35.64
C THR A 105 -7.93 40.16 -34.45
N ASP A 106 -8.88 40.44 -33.57
CA ASP A 106 -9.15 39.63 -32.35
C ASP A 106 -9.29 38.11 -32.63
N GLN A 107 -9.77 37.76 -33.83
CA GLN A 107 -9.89 36.38 -34.26
C GLN A 107 -8.53 35.67 -34.34
N TYR A 108 -7.50 36.29 -34.88
CA TYR A 108 -6.15 35.71 -34.95
C TYR A 108 -5.49 35.67 -33.59
N VAL A 109 -5.69 36.72 -32.78
CA VAL A 109 -5.23 36.73 -31.37
C VAL A 109 -5.81 35.55 -30.59
N MET A 110 -7.09 35.27 -30.78
CA MET A 110 -7.76 34.11 -30.16
C MET A 110 -7.13 32.77 -30.58
N TYR A 111 -6.93 32.53 -31.88
CA TYR A 111 -6.33 31.27 -32.37
C TYR A 111 -4.89 31.09 -31.88
N ILE A 112 -4.08 32.15 -31.93
CA ILE A 112 -2.70 32.08 -31.46
C ILE A 112 -2.65 31.85 -29.93
N SER A 113 -3.51 32.53 -29.16
CA SER A 113 -3.62 32.31 -27.71
C SER A 113 -4.04 30.89 -27.37
N LYS A 114 -4.98 30.32 -28.11
CA LYS A 114 -5.34 28.91 -27.96
C LYS A 114 -4.16 27.98 -28.24
N LEU A 115 -3.40 28.22 -29.31
CA LEU A 115 -2.20 27.45 -29.62
C LEU A 115 -1.14 27.55 -28.51
N LEU A 116 -0.87 28.76 -27.99
CA LEU A 116 0.06 28.96 -26.89
C LEU A 116 -0.39 28.24 -25.60
N ASN A 117 -1.68 28.28 -25.30
CA ASN A 117 -2.25 27.55 -24.18
C ASN A 117 -2.10 26.04 -24.34
N ILE A 118 -2.32 25.48 -25.55
CA ILE A 118 -2.09 24.07 -25.83
C ILE A 118 -0.64 23.67 -25.57
N LEU A 119 0.32 24.49 -26.05
CA LEU A 119 1.75 24.25 -25.82
C LEU A 119 2.10 24.32 -24.32
N LEU A 120 1.51 25.27 -23.60
CA LEU A 120 1.69 25.42 -22.16
C LEU A 120 1.14 24.19 -21.41
N ILE A 121 -0.11 23.82 -21.65
CA ILE A 121 -0.76 22.65 -21.03
C ILE A 121 0.00 21.36 -21.35
N GLY A 122 0.40 21.17 -22.64
CA GLY A 122 1.21 20.03 -23.03
C GLY A 122 2.54 19.96 -22.30
N SER A 123 3.25 21.10 -22.19
CA SER A 123 4.51 21.19 -21.46
C SER A 123 4.33 20.90 -19.96
N ILE A 124 3.29 21.44 -19.34
CA ILE A 124 2.97 21.17 -17.92
C ILE A 124 2.64 19.70 -17.72
N THR A 125 1.84 19.11 -18.61
CA THR A 125 1.49 17.67 -18.55
C THR A 125 2.72 16.79 -18.62
N LEU A 126 3.66 17.08 -19.51
CA LEU A 126 4.93 16.37 -19.63
C LEU A 126 5.80 16.54 -18.38
N ALA A 127 5.88 17.75 -17.83
CA ALA A 127 6.64 18.03 -16.62
C ALA A 127 6.05 17.30 -15.40
N VAL A 128 4.72 17.34 -15.22
CA VAL A 128 4.02 16.63 -14.14
C VAL A 128 4.24 15.12 -14.28
N SER A 129 4.12 14.58 -15.49
CA SER A 129 4.36 13.14 -15.72
C SER A 129 5.79 12.73 -15.35
N LYS A 130 6.80 13.48 -15.78
CA LYS A 130 8.21 13.23 -15.43
C LYS A 130 8.45 13.34 -13.93
N LEU A 131 7.87 14.34 -13.27
CA LEU A 131 8.01 14.57 -11.84
C LEU A 131 7.43 13.39 -11.04
N VAL A 132 6.17 13.04 -11.30
CA VAL A 132 5.48 11.96 -10.56
C VAL A 132 6.18 10.61 -10.77
N ILE A 133 6.59 10.31 -12.02
CA ILE A 133 7.33 9.07 -12.32
C ILE A 133 8.69 9.06 -11.62
N GLY A 134 9.45 10.15 -11.70
CA GLY A 134 10.77 10.25 -11.05
C GLY A 134 10.69 10.09 -9.52
N LEU A 135 9.70 10.70 -8.87
CA LEU A 135 9.47 10.52 -7.44
C LEU A 135 9.11 9.08 -7.08
N PHE A 136 8.29 8.43 -7.91
CA PHE A 136 7.92 7.03 -7.71
C PHE A 136 9.12 6.09 -7.89
N GLU A 137 9.96 6.33 -8.89
CA GLU A 137 11.18 5.54 -9.11
C GLU A 137 12.17 5.66 -7.94
N LEU A 138 12.33 6.85 -7.39
CA LEU A 138 13.16 7.06 -6.19
C LEU A 138 12.61 6.29 -4.99
N TRP A 139 11.31 6.41 -4.73
CA TRP A 139 10.66 5.69 -3.64
C TRP A 139 10.81 4.17 -3.79
N SER A 140 10.62 3.64 -5.01
CA SER A 140 10.77 2.22 -5.31
C SER A 140 12.20 1.71 -5.08
N LYS A 141 13.23 2.50 -5.42
CA LYS A 141 14.65 2.16 -5.16
C LYS A 141 14.96 2.07 -3.67
N GLN A 142 14.44 2.99 -2.86
CA GLN A 142 14.64 3.00 -1.40
C GLN A 142 14.04 1.78 -0.69
N GLN A 143 12.99 1.18 -1.27
CA GLN A 143 12.35 -0.04 -0.75
C GLN A 143 13.04 -1.35 -1.20
N GLY A 144 14.27 -1.29 -1.70
CA GLY A 144 15.06 -2.46 -2.07
C GLY A 144 14.75 -3.05 -3.45
N GLY A 145 14.07 -2.30 -4.33
CA GLY A 145 13.87 -2.70 -5.74
C GLY A 145 12.94 -3.90 -5.96
N GLY A 146 12.22 -4.33 -4.94
CA GLY A 146 11.45 -5.58 -4.94
C GLY A 146 10.05 -5.53 -5.55
N PHE A 147 9.68 -4.46 -6.27
CA PHE A 147 8.37 -4.41 -6.95
C PHE A 147 8.49 -4.86 -8.41
N PRO A 148 8.15 -6.12 -8.74
CA PRO A 148 8.19 -6.61 -10.12
C PRO A 148 7.24 -5.85 -11.07
N SER A 149 6.28 -5.10 -10.52
CA SER A 149 5.22 -4.38 -11.23
C SER A 149 5.44 -2.87 -11.35
N THR A 150 6.64 -2.35 -11.04
CA THR A 150 6.96 -0.92 -11.12
C THR A 150 6.62 -0.34 -12.50
N THR A 151 6.92 -1.08 -13.59
CA THR A 151 6.63 -0.64 -14.96
C THR A 151 5.13 -0.50 -15.24
N ILE A 152 4.31 -1.42 -14.73
CA ILE A 152 2.84 -1.36 -14.92
C ILE A 152 2.28 -0.14 -14.21
N PHE A 153 2.69 0.09 -12.96
CA PHE A 153 2.24 1.24 -12.19
C PHE A 153 2.65 2.57 -12.85
N ILE A 154 3.91 2.70 -13.29
CA ILE A 154 4.41 3.86 -14.02
C ILE A 154 3.57 4.11 -15.28
N ASN A 155 3.24 3.06 -16.04
CA ASN A 155 2.43 3.21 -17.25
C ASN A 155 1.00 3.65 -16.96
N ILE A 156 0.37 3.14 -15.90
CA ILE A 156 -0.98 3.57 -15.48
C ILE A 156 -0.94 5.06 -15.10
N VAL A 157 0.01 5.50 -14.28
CA VAL A 157 0.17 6.90 -13.87
C VAL A 157 0.40 7.78 -15.09
N ARG A 158 1.28 7.36 -15.99
CA ARG A 158 1.58 8.10 -17.24
C ARG A 158 0.34 8.27 -18.11
N ILE A 159 -0.40 7.18 -18.35
CA ILE A 159 -1.63 7.22 -19.15
C ILE A 159 -2.65 8.14 -18.50
N THR A 160 -2.83 8.06 -17.19
CA THR A 160 -3.78 8.91 -16.45
C THR A 160 -3.42 10.40 -16.61
N ILE A 161 -2.16 10.77 -16.39
CA ILE A 161 -1.71 12.16 -16.51
C ILE A 161 -1.88 12.67 -17.95
N TYR A 162 -1.52 11.86 -18.95
CA TYR A 162 -1.67 12.24 -20.37
C TYR A 162 -3.14 12.34 -20.78
N THR A 163 -4.02 11.48 -20.27
CA THR A 163 -5.47 11.58 -20.52
C THR A 163 -6.03 12.87 -19.94
N ILE A 164 -5.67 13.24 -18.72
CA ILE A 164 -6.09 14.51 -18.11
C ILE A 164 -5.58 15.70 -18.91
N GLY A 165 -4.30 15.71 -19.25
CA GLY A 165 -3.72 16.79 -20.07
C GLY A 165 -4.39 16.91 -21.44
N PHE A 166 -4.68 15.79 -22.07
CA PHE A 166 -5.39 15.75 -23.37
C PHE A 166 -6.81 16.31 -23.26
N LEU A 167 -7.57 15.97 -22.22
CA LEU A 167 -8.90 16.52 -21.99
C LEU A 167 -8.87 18.03 -21.78
N ILE A 168 -7.89 18.55 -21.04
CA ILE A 168 -7.74 20.00 -20.84
C ILE A 168 -7.41 20.70 -22.17
N ILE A 169 -6.58 20.09 -23.03
CA ILE A 169 -6.29 20.59 -24.38
C ILE A 169 -7.55 20.65 -25.23
N LEU A 170 -8.36 19.59 -25.22
CA LEU A 170 -9.63 19.55 -25.97
C LEU A 170 -10.60 20.65 -25.52
N ASP A 171 -10.73 20.85 -24.21
CA ASP A 171 -11.55 21.92 -23.64
C ASP A 171 -11.06 23.32 -24.08
N THR A 172 -9.74 23.52 -24.16
CA THR A 172 -9.14 24.78 -24.61
C THR A 172 -9.49 25.13 -26.06
N ILE A 173 -9.75 24.13 -26.91
CA ILE A 173 -10.17 24.33 -28.32
C ILE A 173 -11.68 24.25 -28.50
N ASP A 174 -12.46 24.37 -27.41
CA ASP A 174 -13.93 24.36 -27.37
C ASP A 174 -14.54 23.01 -27.84
N VAL A 175 -13.78 21.91 -27.77
CA VAL A 175 -14.32 20.56 -28.01
C VAL A 175 -14.99 20.06 -26.73
N SER A 176 -16.27 19.70 -26.83
CA SER A 176 -17.01 19.18 -25.68
C SER A 176 -16.38 17.90 -25.13
N ILE A 177 -15.88 17.95 -23.90
CA ILE A 177 -15.29 16.82 -23.19
C ILE A 177 -16.33 15.97 -22.44
N ALA A 178 -17.60 16.39 -22.39
CA ALA A 178 -18.65 15.71 -21.64
C ALA A 178 -18.83 14.21 -22.06
N PRO A 179 -18.85 13.85 -23.36
CA PRO A 179 -18.93 12.45 -23.75
C PRO A 179 -17.73 11.62 -23.29
N MET A 180 -16.52 12.21 -23.30
CA MET A 180 -15.29 11.54 -22.86
C MET A 180 -15.27 11.34 -21.36
N LEU A 181 -15.71 12.34 -20.58
CA LEU A 181 -15.85 12.23 -19.13
C LEU A 181 -16.88 11.16 -18.75
N THR A 182 -18.00 11.07 -19.50
CA THR A 182 -19.00 10.01 -19.30
C THR A 182 -18.39 8.62 -19.57
N ALA A 183 -17.68 8.46 -20.68
CA ALA A 183 -17.02 7.20 -21.01
C ALA A 183 -15.96 6.81 -19.97
N LEU A 184 -15.15 7.78 -19.50
CA LEU A 184 -14.18 7.58 -18.42
C LEU A 184 -14.87 7.22 -17.09
N GLY A 185 -16.03 7.82 -16.80
CA GLY A 185 -16.82 7.50 -15.61
C GLY A 185 -17.33 6.07 -15.60
N VAL A 186 -17.92 5.62 -16.73
CA VAL A 186 -18.37 4.23 -16.89
C VAL A 186 -17.20 3.25 -16.87
N GLY A 187 -16.11 3.57 -17.58
CA GLY A 187 -14.89 2.77 -17.55
C GLY A 187 -14.27 2.71 -16.16
N GLY A 188 -14.24 3.83 -15.44
CA GLY A 188 -13.76 3.90 -14.05
C GLY A 188 -14.61 3.04 -13.09
N LEU A 189 -15.94 3.03 -13.26
CA LEU A 189 -16.81 2.16 -12.49
C LEU A 189 -16.50 0.67 -12.76
N ALA A 190 -16.32 0.29 -14.01
CA ALA A 190 -15.97 -1.08 -14.37
C ALA A 190 -14.63 -1.52 -13.75
N VAL A 191 -13.59 -0.65 -13.82
CA VAL A 191 -12.29 -0.89 -13.18
C VAL A 191 -12.43 -0.97 -11.65
N SER A 192 -13.21 -0.08 -11.04
CA SER A 192 -13.46 -0.09 -9.59
C SER A 192 -14.10 -1.39 -9.12
N LEU A 193 -15.10 -1.89 -9.86
CA LEU A 193 -15.73 -3.18 -9.57
C LEU A 193 -14.75 -4.36 -9.73
N ALA A 194 -13.90 -4.32 -10.75
CA ALA A 194 -12.89 -5.36 -10.96
C ALA A 194 -11.81 -5.39 -9.86
N LEU A 195 -11.49 -4.23 -9.26
CA LEU A 195 -10.49 -4.09 -8.19
C LEU A 195 -11.08 -4.18 -6.77
N LYS A 196 -12.39 -4.36 -6.62
CA LYS A 196 -13.09 -4.34 -5.33
C LYS A 196 -12.44 -5.26 -4.31
N ASP A 197 -12.19 -6.52 -4.66
CA ASP A 197 -11.64 -7.51 -3.72
C ASP A 197 -10.20 -7.17 -3.32
N THR A 198 -9.41 -6.67 -4.26
CA THR A 198 -8.03 -6.22 -3.98
C THR A 198 -8.02 -5.04 -3.00
N LEU A 199 -8.90 -4.06 -3.21
CA LEU A 199 -9.03 -2.92 -2.30
C LEU A 199 -9.55 -3.36 -0.92
N THR A 200 -10.47 -4.31 -0.88
CA THR A 200 -10.96 -4.88 0.38
C THR A 200 -9.83 -5.54 1.17
N ASP A 201 -8.94 -6.31 0.51
CA ASP A 201 -7.75 -6.88 1.17
C ASP A 201 -6.80 -5.82 1.72
N VAL A 202 -6.59 -4.71 1.00
CA VAL A 202 -5.76 -3.59 1.46
C VAL A 202 -6.33 -2.96 2.73
N PHE A 203 -7.64 -2.63 2.72
CA PHE A 203 -8.30 -2.05 3.88
C PHE A 203 -8.37 -3.00 5.06
N ALA A 204 -8.58 -4.31 4.80
CA ALA A 204 -8.54 -5.33 5.82
C ALA A 204 -7.15 -5.43 6.45
N GLY A 205 -6.07 -5.41 5.65
CA GLY A 205 -4.71 -5.40 6.16
C GLY A 205 -4.40 -4.18 7.03
N LEU A 206 -4.82 -2.99 6.58
CA LEU A 206 -4.70 -1.77 7.37
C LEU A 206 -5.48 -1.86 8.69
N HIS A 207 -6.71 -2.39 8.65
CA HIS A 207 -7.53 -2.59 9.84
C HIS A 207 -6.88 -3.55 10.83
N ILE A 208 -6.31 -4.67 10.37
CA ILE A 208 -5.58 -5.63 11.22
C ILE A 208 -4.42 -4.92 11.93
N LEU A 209 -3.62 -4.15 11.19
CA LEU A 209 -2.47 -3.43 11.73
C LEU A 209 -2.88 -2.36 12.76
N LEU A 210 -3.95 -1.60 12.49
CA LEU A 210 -4.44 -0.54 13.38
C LEU A 210 -5.13 -1.09 14.64
N SER A 211 -5.91 -2.17 14.49
CA SER A 211 -6.63 -2.79 15.61
C SER A 211 -5.75 -3.65 16.49
N LYS A 212 -4.54 -4.01 16.03
CA LYS A 212 -3.63 -4.94 16.71
C LYS A 212 -4.29 -6.27 17.09
N LYS A 213 -5.25 -6.71 16.27
CA LYS A 213 -5.94 -7.99 16.47
C LYS A 213 -4.95 -9.15 16.49
N VAL A 214 -3.92 -9.06 15.65
CA VAL A 214 -2.75 -9.94 15.61
C VAL A 214 -1.51 -9.13 15.29
N GLU A 215 -0.36 -9.50 15.84
CA GLU A 215 0.93 -8.88 15.57
C GLU A 215 1.94 -9.92 15.04
N PRO A 216 2.96 -9.52 14.28
CA PRO A 216 4.04 -10.43 13.91
C PRO A 216 4.71 -11.02 15.16
N GLY A 217 4.83 -12.34 15.19
CA GLY A 217 5.31 -13.12 16.34
C GLY A 217 4.22 -13.86 17.11
N ASP A 218 2.96 -13.42 17.03
CA ASP A 218 1.84 -14.05 17.72
C ASP A 218 1.59 -15.48 17.22
N PHE A 219 1.31 -16.39 18.14
CA PHE A 219 0.78 -17.71 17.85
C PHE A 219 -0.75 -17.68 17.88
N ILE A 220 -1.37 -17.96 16.74
CA ILE A 220 -2.83 -17.88 16.60
C ILE A 220 -3.44 -19.17 16.06
N SER A 221 -4.73 -19.32 16.29
CA SER A 221 -5.57 -20.33 15.63
C SER A 221 -6.79 -19.66 15.04
N LEU A 222 -7.15 -20.05 13.82
CA LEU A 222 -8.35 -19.60 13.12
C LEU A 222 -9.47 -20.63 13.31
N ASP A 223 -10.70 -20.16 13.16
CA ASP A 223 -11.91 -21.02 13.18
C ASP A 223 -11.95 -22.01 12.01
N SER A 224 -11.26 -21.75 10.93
CA SER A 224 -11.05 -22.67 9.80
C SER A 224 -10.05 -23.80 10.08
N GLY A 225 -9.34 -23.75 11.23
CA GLY A 225 -8.45 -24.80 11.71
C GLY A 225 -6.96 -24.55 11.52
N GLU A 226 -6.56 -23.54 10.76
CA GLU A 226 -5.16 -23.17 10.60
C GLU A 226 -4.59 -22.62 11.92
N MET A 227 -3.36 -23.02 12.23
CA MET A 227 -2.69 -22.65 13.47
C MET A 227 -1.20 -22.43 13.23
N GLY A 228 -0.66 -21.30 13.71
CA GLY A 228 0.75 -21.00 13.52
C GLY A 228 1.16 -19.62 14.01
N TYR A 229 2.44 -19.30 13.79
CA TYR A 229 3.03 -18.00 14.12
C TYR A 229 2.83 -17.01 12.99
N ILE A 230 2.37 -15.79 13.28
CA ILE A 230 2.33 -14.71 12.32
C ILE A 230 3.76 -14.25 12.02
N GLN A 231 4.20 -14.40 10.76
CA GLN A 231 5.53 -13.94 10.33
C GLN A 231 5.51 -12.50 9.87
N ASN A 232 4.52 -12.14 9.03
CA ASN A 232 4.42 -10.80 8.45
C ASN A 232 3.00 -10.54 7.96
N ILE A 233 2.60 -9.27 8.05
CA ILE A 233 1.34 -8.76 7.52
C ILE A 233 1.68 -7.82 6.37
N THR A 234 1.33 -8.23 5.14
CA THR A 234 1.54 -7.42 3.94
C THR A 234 0.27 -6.65 3.57
N TRP A 235 0.31 -5.83 2.57
CA TRP A 235 -0.84 -5.04 2.12
C TRP A 235 -2.04 -5.90 1.66
N ARG A 236 -1.83 -7.14 1.21
CA ARG A 236 -2.89 -8.03 0.69
C ARG A 236 -3.09 -9.30 1.52
N ASN A 237 -2.02 -9.85 2.07
CA ASN A 237 -2.08 -11.12 2.80
C ASN A 237 -1.20 -11.11 4.06
N THR A 238 -1.55 -11.97 4.98
CA THR A 238 -0.78 -12.28 6.18
C THR A 238 -0.09 -13.64 5.98
N LYS A 239 1.21 -13.69 6.27
CA LYS A 239 2.00 -14.94 6.27
C LYS A 239 1.98 -15.55 7.66
N MET A 240 1.57 -16.81 7.74
CA MET A 240 1.59 -17.61 8.95
C MET A 240 2.51 -18.82 8.77
N LEU A 241 3.34 -19.12 9.75
CA LEU A 241 4.23 -20.27 9.78
C LEU A 241 3.64 -21.32 10.72
N GLU A 242 3.29 -22.47 10.18
CA GLU A 242 2.89 -23.63 10.98
C GLU A 242 4.08 -24.22 11.75
N ARG A 243 3.79 -24.98 12.80
CA ARG A 243 4.80 -25.78 13.52
C ARG A 243 5.48 -26.84 12.65
N SER A 244 4.80 -27.31 11.60
CA SER A 244 5.34 -28.21 10.57
C SER A 244 6.31 -27.52 9.61
N ASN A 245 6.59 -26.23 9.81
CA ASN A 245 7.42 -25.37 8.96
C ASN A 245 6.80 -25.05 7.58
N ASN A 246 5.49 -25.23 7.40
CA ASN A 246 4.78 -24.78 6.22
C ASN A 246 4.38 -23.32 6.35
N VAL A 247 4.40 -22.59 5.23
CA VAL A 247 3.93 -21.20 5.18
C VAL A 247 2.54 -21.14 4.58
N ILE A 248 1.60 -20.57 5.34
CA ILE A 248 0.23 -20.29 4.88
C ILE A 248 0.12 -18.83 4.54
N HIS A 249 -0.41 -18.51 3.35
CA HIS A 249 -0.76 -17.17 2.93
C HIS A 249 -2.26 -16.95 3.08
N ILE A 250 -2.65 -16.14 4.05
CA ILE A 250 -4.04 -15.85 4.38
C ILE A 250 -4.40 -14.49 3.81
N PRO A 251 -5.41 -14.37 2.90
CA PRO A 251 -5.92 -13.06 2.47
C PRO A 251 -6.37 -12.25 3.68
N ASN A 252 -6.00 -10.95 3.71
CA ASN A 252 -6.29 -10.10 4.87
C ASN A 252 -7.79 -9.99 5.14
N THR A 253 -8.62 -10.01 4.11
CA THR A 253 -10.08 -10.02 4.23
C THR A 253 -10.56 -11.22 5.04
N LYS A 254 -10.01 -12.43 4.80
CA LYS A 254 -10.35 -13.64 5.56
C LYS A 254 -9.91 -13.51 7.02
N LEU A 255 -8.67 -13.11 7.27
CA LEU A 255 -8.15 -12.95 8.63
C LEU A 255 -8.90 -11.88 9.42
N SER A 256 -9.28 -10.77 8.78
CA SER A 256 -10.04 -9.68 9.41
C SER A 256 -11.41 -10.15 9.89
N SER A 257 -12.10 -10.99 9.09
CA SER A 257 -13.44 -11.51 9.37
C SER A 257 -13.48 -12.79 10.21
N ALA A 258 -12.34 -13.53 10.28
CA ALA A 258 -12.26 -14.78 11.02
C ALA A 258 -12.36 -14.58 12.54
N ILE A 259 -12.85 -15.60 13.23
CA ILE A 259 -12.67 -15.73 14.68
C ILE A 259 -11.23 -16.16 14.94
N VAL A 260 -10.46 -15.26 15.53
CA VAL A 260 -9.04 -15.49 15.83
C VAL A 260 -8.89 -15.78 17.32
N LYS A 261 -8.30 -16.92 17.64
CA LYS A 261 -7.82 -17.20 18.98
C LYS A 261 -6.34 -16.87 19.04
N ASN A 262 -6.00 -15.77 19.69
CA ASN A 262 -4.63 -15.33 19.87
C ASN A 262 -4.13 -15.83 21.24
N TYR A 263 -3.01 -16.56 21.24
CA TYR A 263 -2.45 -17.18 22.44
C TYR A 263 -1.38 -16.31 23.12
N ASP A 264 -0.94 -15.26 22.45
CA ASP A 264 0.11 -14.35 22.95
C ASP A 264 -0.45 -12.97 23.31
N SER A 265 -1.72 -12.68 22.96
CA SER A 265 -2.34 -11.40 23.28
C SER A 265 -2.69 -11.30 24.77
N GLY A 266 -2.17 -10.29 25.43
CA GLY A 266 -2.36 -10.06 26.87
C GLY A 266 -1.47 -10.95 27.73
N ASP A 267 -2.06 -11.83 28.55
CA ASP A 267 -1.32 -12.81 29.33
C ASP A 267 -1.11 -14.08 28.50
N PRO A 268 0.12 -14.41 28.04
CA PRO A 268 0.41 -15.58 27.22
C PRO A 268 0.35 -16.88 27.99
N SER A 269 0.22 -16.84 29.32
CA SER A 269 0.13 -18.01 30.16
C SER A 269 -1.18 -18.78 29.92
N PHE A 270 -1.11 -20.08 29.90
CA PHE A 270 -2.27 -20.92 29.58
C PHE A 270 -2.35 -22.15 30.48
N SER A 271 -3.52 -22.75 30.56
CA SER A 271 -3.76 -23.96 31.38
C SER A 271 -3.46 -25.23 30.58
N VAL A 272 -2.49 -26.01 31.06
CA VAL A 272 -2.17 -27.35 30.54
C VAL A 272 -2.95 -28.35 31.37
N LYS A 273 -3.92 -29.03 30.75
CA LYS A 273 -4.71 -30.10 31.37
C LYS A 273 -4.15 -31.45 30.96
N ILE A 274 -3.78 -32.29 31.96
CA ILE A 274 -3.28 -33.65 31.75
C ILE A 274 -4.26 -34.64 32.39
N PRO A 275 -5.03 -35.39 31.59
CA PRO A 275 -5.93 -36.42 32.10
C PRO A 275 -5.13 -37.67 32.45
N VAL A 276 -5.49 -38.28 33.58
CA VAL A 276 -4.93 -39.57 34.08
C VAL A 276 -6.05 -40.37 34.74
N GLY A 277 -5.96 -41.69 34.74
CA GLY A 277 -6.90 -42.57 35.42
C GLY A 277 -6.19 -43.57 36.36
N VAL A 278 -6.84 -43.94 37.43
CA VAL A 278 -6.39 -44.97 38.36
C VAL A 278 -7.46 -46.04 38.60
N ALA A 279 -7.08 -47.23 39.04
CA ALA A 279 -8.00 -48.33 39.30
C ALA A 279 -9.04 -47.98 40.37
N TYR A 280 -10.19 -48.62 40.35
CA TYR A 280 -11.31 -48.32 41.24
C TYR A 280 -11.02 -48.65 42.71
N ASP A 281 -10.10 -49.58 42.97
CA ASP A 281 -9.66 -50.02 44.31
C ASP A 281 -8.51 -49.16 44.86
N SER A 282 -8.08 -48.13 44.12
CA SER A 282 -7.02 -47.25 44.59
C SER A 282 -7.46 -46.34 45.74
N ASP A 283 -6.58 -46.15 46.71
CA ASP A 283 -6.76 -45.14 47.77
C ASP A 283 -6.63 -43.72 47.17
N LEU A 284 -7.75 -43.03 47.04
CA LEU A 284 -7.84 -41.73 46.37
C LEU A 284 -7.09 -40.63 47.16
N GLU A 285 -6.98 -40.73 48.48
CA GLU A 285 -6.23 -39.75 49.28
C GLU A 285 -4.72 -39.91 49.04
N HIS A 286 -4.27 -41.19 49.00
CA HIS A 286 -2.89 -41.49 48.65
C HIS A 286 -2.54 -41.07 47.25
N VAL A 287 -3.40 -41.38 46.26
CA VAL A 287 -3.23 -40.95 44.84
C VAL A 287 -3.10 -39.44 44.76
N SER A 288 -3.99 -38.67 45.37
CA SER A 288 -3.97 -37.24 45.30
C SER A 288 -2.67 -36.62 45.86
N ARG A 289 -2.19 -37.19 47.00
CA ARG A 289 -0.94 -36.75 47.62
C ARG A 289 0.26 -37.01 46.69
N VAL A 290 0.38 -38.25 46.18
CA VAL A 290 1.47 -38.67 45.29
C VAL A 290 1.49 -37.82 44.00
N VAL A 291 0.32 -37.60 43.41
CA VAL A 291 0.19 -36.78 42.19
C VAL A 291 0.63 -35.35 42.45
N MET A 292 0.20 -34.75 43.56
CA MET A 292 0.56 -33.38 43.88
C MET A 292 2.05 -33.23 44.25
N GLU A 293 2.67 -34.22 44.90
CA GLU A 293 4.12 -34.25 45.14
C GLU A 293 4.89 -34.20 43.81
N VAL A 294 4.53 -35.04 42.85
CA VAL A 294 5.15 -35.07 41.50
C VAL A 294 4.88 -33.79 40.76
N ALA A 295 3.68 -33.24 40.83
CA ALA A 295 3.32 -31.99 40.16
C ALA A 295 4.13 -30.78 40.71
N ASN A 296 4.26 -30.67 42.03
CA ASN A 296 5.02 -29.62 42.68
C ASN A 296 6.53 -29.76 42.41
N GLU A 297 7.06 -31.00 42.42
CA GLU A 297 8.46 -31.21 42.03
C GLU A 297 8.74 -30.78 40.61
N LEU A 298 7.87 -31.12 39.66
CA LEU A 298 8.00 -30.73 38.27
C LEU A 298 7.88 -29.21 38.12
N HIS A 299 6.87 -28.62 38.74
CA HIS A 299 6.66 -27.19 38.74
C HIS A 299 7.88 -26.41 39.25
N SER A 300 8.55 -26.88 40.30
CA SER A 300 9.74 -26.26 40.84
C SER A 300 10.96 -26.30 39.92
N LYS A 301 11.09 -27.36 39.11
CA LYS A 301 12.27 -27.67 38.29
C LYS A 301 12.19 -27.24 36.84
N MET A 302 10.97 -27.12 36.29
CA MET A 302 10.77 -26.76 34.89
C MET A 302 10.56 -25.26 34.71
N ASP A 303 11.34 -24.65 33.83
CA ASP A 303 11.22 -23.23 33.46
C ASP A 303 9.97 -22.93 32.61
N GLU A 304 9.43 -23.95 31.93
CA GLU A 304 8.22 -23.85 31.10
C GLU A 304 6.94 -23.64 31.92
N THR A 305 6.96 -23.95 33.23
CA THR A 305 5.81 -23.72 34.11
C THR A 305 5.84 -22.31 34.70
N ASN A 306 4.68 -21.65 34.70
CA ASN A 306 4.51 -20.33 35.31
C ASN A 306 4.59 -20.43 36.83
N LYS A 307 5.58 -19.80 37.42
CA LYS A 307 5.88 -19.89 38.88
C LYS A 307 4.87 -19.17 39.75
N ASP A 308 4.07 -18.29 39.18
CA ASP A 308 3.05 -17.53 39.92
C ASP A 308 1.74 -18.34 40.12
N ALA A 309 1.66 -19.55 39.53
CA ALA A 309 0.46 -20.37 39.58
C ALA A 309 0.78 -21.83 39.94
N GLU A 310 0.42 -22.24 41.11
CA GLU A 310 0.62 -23.61 41.60
C GLU A 310 -0.17 -24.64 40.78
N PRO A 311 0.36 -25.86 40.61
CA PRO A 311 -0.38 -26.98 40.03
C PRO A 311 -1.63 -27.33 40.84
N SER A 312 -2.64 -27.82 40.17
CA SER A 312 -3.86 -28.29 40.86
C SER A 312 -4.32 -29.62 40.32
N PHE A 313 -4.98 -30.39 41.21
CA PHE A 313 -5.49 -31.72 40.96
C PHE A 313 -7.00 -31.78 41.20
N LYS A 314 -7.73 -32.48 40.32
CA LYS A 314 -9.18 -32.68 40.49
C LYS A 314 -9.62 -34.01 39.90
N PHE A 315 -10.31 -34.82 40.72
CA PHE A 315 -11.11 -35.94 40.21
C PHE A 315 -12.22 -35.41 39.29
N LYS A 316 -12.53 -36.15 38.22
CA LYS A 316 -13.45 -35.70 37.15
C LYS A 316 -14.66 -36.58 37.00
N ALA A 317 -14.45 -37.89 36.95
CA ALA A 317 -15.51 -38.86 36.69
C ALA A 317 -15.11 -40.27 37.11
N PHE A 318 -16.12 -41.11 37.28
CA PHE A 318 -15.96 -42.53 37.25
C PHE A 318 -16.05 -42.97 35.78
N GLY A 319 -14.90 -43.37 35.21
CA GLY A 319 -14.77 -43.82 33.83
C GLY A 319 -15.20 -45.30 33.64
N GLU A 320 -15.08 -45.80 32.40
CA GLU A 320 -15.47 -47.21 32.13
C GLU A 320 -14.64 -48.24 32.91
N SER A 321 -13.38 -47.96 33.19
CA SER A 321 -12.46 -48.87 33.89
C SER A 321 -11.54 -48.15 34.87
N SER A 322 -11.72 -46.84 35.09
CA SER A 322 -10.84 -46.01 35.89
C SER A 322 -11.60 -44.94 36.66
N ILE A 323 -11.01 -44.43 37.73
CA ILE A 323 -11.39 -43.16 38.33
C ILE A 323 -10.53 -42.10 37.67
N ASP A 324 -11.18 -41.23 36.88
CA ASP A 324 -10.49 -40.23 36.07
C ASP A 324 -10.26 -38.93 36.85
N PHE A 325 -9.07 -38.42 36.72
CA PHE A 325 -8.70 -37.11 37.26
C PHE A 325 -7.91 -36.28 36.25
N SER A 326 -7.72 -35.02 36.54
CA SER A 326 -6.85 -34.15 35.72
C SER A 326 -5.92 -33.36 36.61
N VAL A 327 -4.68 -33.24 36.18
CA VAL A 327 -3.70 -32.34 36.72
C VAL A 327 -3.61 -31.13 35.84
N TYR A 328 -3.58 -29.94 36.42
CA TYR A 328 -3.51 -28.67 35.72
C TYR A 328 -2.22 -27.98 36.08
N PHE A 329 -1.47 -27.60 35.08
CA PHE A 329 -0.33 -26.73 35.18
C PHE A 329 -0.64 -25.38 34.51
N ARG A 330 0.07 -24.34 34.87
CA ARG A 330 0.12 -23.09 34.11
C ARG A 330 1.43 -23.06 33.33
N GLY A 331 1.37 -23.06 31.98
CA GLY A 331 2.53 -22.84 31.13
C GLY A 331 2.75 -21.35 30.85
N ASN A 332 3.98 -20.92 30.56
CA ASN A 332 4.30 -19.51 30.27
C ASN A 332 3.81 -19.11 28.89
N LYS A 333 3.91 -20.01 27.89
CA LYS A 333 3.46 -19.78 26.52
C LYS A 333 2.95 -21.07 25.90
N TYR A 334 2.09 -20.97 24.90
CA TYR A 334 1.42 -22.14 24.27
C TYR A 334 2.40 -23.24 23.82
N GLY A 335 3.64 -22.86 23.44
CA GLY A 335 4.69 -23.81 23.05
C GLY A 335 5.12 -24.76 24.16
N ASP A 336 4.96 -24.39 25.42
CA ASP A 336 5.44 -25.11 26.59
C ASP A 336 4.55 -26.30 26.98
N GLN A 337 3.37 -26.44 26.34
CA GLN A 337 2.42 -27.51 26.63
C GLN A 337 3.03 -28.90 26.50
N ASN A 338 3.69 -29.19 25.38
CA ASN A 338 4.19 -30.53 25.12
C ASN A 338 5.34 -30.96 26.05
N PRO A 339 6.33 -30.11 26.33
CA PRO A 339 7.34 -30.42 27.35
C PRO A 339 6.74 -30.74 28.74
N ILE A 340 5.80 -29.91 29.21
CA ILE A 340 5.16 -30.12 30.50
C ILE A 340 4.42 -31.48 30.53
N ILE A 341 3.64 -31.80 29.50
CA ILE A 341 2.92 -33.07 29.41
C ILE A 341 3.91 -34.24 29.39
N HIS A 342 4.95 -34.16 28.59
CA HIS A 342 5.95 -35.21 28.44
C HIS A 342 6.63 -35.55 29.76
N GLU A 343 7.19 -34.55 30.42
CA GLU A 343 7.90 -34.71 31.67
C GLU A 343 6.97 -35.21 32.81
N PHE A 344 5.75 -34.66 32.85
CA PHE A 344 4.77 -35.12 33.85
C PHE A 344 4.42 -36.61 33.66
N ILE A 345 4.14 -37.06 32.43
CA ILE A 345 3.80 -38.45 32.16
C ILE A 345 4.94 -39.38 32.56
N GLN A 346 6.18 -39.07 32.25
CA GLN A 346 7.34 -39.87 32.63
C GLN A 346 7.49 -39.99 34.15
N LYS A 347 7.41 -38.86 34.87
CA LYS A 347 7.60 -38.83 36.31
C LYS A 347 6.45 -39.51 37.02
N ILE A 348 5.22 -39.24 36.66
CA ILE A 348 4.05 -39.85 37.32
C ILE A 348 3.99 -41.34 37.09
N HIS A 349 4.31 -41.85 35.89
CA HIS A 349 4.37 -43.26 35.62
C HIS A 349 5.41 -43.99 36.48
N LYS A 350 6.62 -43.39 36.63
CA LYS A 350 7.67 -43.93 37.48
C LYS A 350 7.24 -43.95 38.95
N ARG A 351 6.61 -42.86 39.43
CA ARG A 351 6.17 -42.73 40.82
C ARG A 351 5.00 -43.70 41.13
N PHE A 352 4.03 -43.83 40.26
CA PHE A 352 2.92 -44.78 40.41
C PHE A 352 3.39 -46.23 40.56
N LYS A 353 4.41 -46.62 39.77
CA LYS A 353 5.03 -47.94 39.88
C LYS A 353 5.70 -48.15 41.24
N GLN A 354 6.34 -47.12 41.80
CA GLN A 354 6.98 -47.17 43.14
C GLN A 354 5.93 -47.30 44.28
N GLU A 355 4.85 -46.55 44.16
CA GLU A 355 3.78 -46.47 45.15
C GLU A 355 2.72 -47.58 44.98
N LYS A 356 2.89 -48.47 43.98
CA LYS A 356 1.92 -49.55 43.64
C LYS A 356 0.53 -49.01 43.30
N ILE A 357 0.44 -47.82 42.74
CA ILE A 357 -0.79 -47.24 42.17
C ILE A 357 -0.99 -47.82 40.79
N GLU A 358 -2.12 -48.49 40.58
CA GLU A 358 -2.42 -49.16 39.33
C GLU A 358 -3.07 -48.21 38.31
N ILE A 359 -2.54 -48.22 37.08
CA ILE A 359 -3.20 -47.65 35.91
C ILE A 359 -3.95 -48.79 35.23
N PRO A 360 -5.30 -48.83 35.30
CA PRO A 360 -6.06 -50.01 34.90
C PRO A 360 -6.05 -50.22 33.37
N PHE A 361 -6.05 -51.47 32.97
CA PHE A 361 -6.39 -51.86 31.60
C PHE A 361 -7.91 -51.77 31.38
N PRO A 362 -8.41 -51.72 30.15
CA PRO A 362 -9.84 -51.88 29.89
C PRO A 362 -10.37 -53.20 30.47
N VAL A 363 -11.35 -53.12 31.37
CA VAL A 363 -11.97 -54.28 32.04
C VAL A 363 -13.31 -54.57 31.35
N ARG A 364 -13.54 -55.88 31.03
CA ARG A 364 -14.81 -56.32 30.47
C ARG A 364 -15.27 -57.55 31.22
N THR A 365 -16.51 -57.54 31.72
CA THR A 365 -17.14 -58.72 32.33
C THR A 365 -17.80 -59.57 31.23
N ILE A 366 -17.36 -60.81 31.07
CA ILE A 366 -17.95 -61.75 30.13
C ILE A 366 -18.91 -62.68 30.91
N LEU A 367 -20.21 -62.57 30.63
CA LEU A 367 -21.22 -63.46 31.16
C LEU A 367 -21.30 -64.68 30.25
N GLN A 368 -20.88 -65.85 30.73
CA GLN A 368 -21.10 -67.09 30.01
C GLN A 368 -22.49 -67.65 30.39
N PRO A 369 -23.33 -68.03 29.41
CA PRO A 369 -24.58 -68.67 29.69
C PRO A 369 -24.27 -70.01 30.40
N GLN A 370 -24.89 -70.25 31.55
CA GLN A 370 -24.85 -71.56 32.14
C GLN A 370 -25.71 -72.53 31.28
N GLU A 371 -25.04 -73.49 30.66
CA GLU A 371 -25.75 -74.60 30.03
C GLU A 371 -26.61 -75.29 31.11
N LYS A 372 -27.94 -75.38 30.86
CA LYS A 372 -28.89 -76.08 31.69
C LYS A 372 -28.87 -77.56 31.36
#